data_5d03b1e0bf7b720db9818b170d7c348e
#
_entry.id   5d03b1e0bf7b720db9818b170d7c348e
#
_cell.length_a   1.000
_cell.length_b   1.000
_cell.length_c   1.000
_cell.angle_alpha   90.00
_cell.angle_beta   90.00
_cell.angle_gamma   90.00
#
_symmetry.space_group_name_H-M   'P 1'
#
loop_
_entity.id
_entity.type
_entity.pdbx_description
1 polymer ?
#
loop_
_entity_poly.entity_id
_entity_poly.type
_entity_poly.pdbx_seq_one_letter_code
_entity_poly.pdbx_strand_id
1 'polypeptide(L)'
;PMDLSSSEDCIKVSGIIKLNSGSFSICEDYLIIEQKIELKIYQNDKLVATNVFYCSPTYIKELVVGYLVSFDIISNFDDIKKLSISEDKSEAIVELSENVRKKIDDLEDDNIRFFNPNLIFESMQKNLSYSKLFSKTGGAHCIGFLDTNSYIKAFEDVGRHNALDKLIGHISIMKINPKDIAIITSGRLSQDMALKCINAGIKTIFTKSAPTSMAFELCKADQITLVGFVRNSRLNIYNQGAYSKIINEDAIEMVFSEAKIDTKNRRYKVLKDTAIFLNR
;
A
#
# COMPACT_ATOMS: atom_id res chain seq x y z
N PRO A 1 8.18 7.17 -17.33
CA PRO A 1 9.60 6.92 -17.09
C PRO A 1 9.93 7.46 -15.70
N MET A 2 10.36 6.57 -14.77
CA MET A 2 10.88 7.01 -13.49
C MET A 2 12.17 7.77 -13.73
N ASP A 3 12.29 8.92 -13.13
CA ASP A 3 13.53 9.68 -13.12
C ASP A 3 14.61 8.82 -12.44
N LEU A 4 15.59 8.37 -13.22
CA LEU A 4 16.68 7.51 -12.75
C LEU A 4 17.58 8.21 -11.71
N SER A 5 17.57 9.54 -11.68
CA SER A 5 18.31 10.38 -10.73
C SER A 5 17.83 10.22 -9.28
N SER A 6 16.54 9.92 -9.07
CA SER A 6 15.96 9.85 -7.73
C SER A 6 16.35 8.62 -6.90
N SER A 7 16.82 7.53 -7.53
CA SER A 7 17.21 6.32 -6.77
C SER A 7 18.67 6.35 -6.29
N GLU A 8 19.53 7.11 -6.93
CA GLU A 8 20.95 7.25 -6.53
C GLU A 8 21.07 8.13 -5.29
N ASP A 9 20.22 9.14 -5.14
CA ASP A 9 20.13 9.99 -3.94
C ASP A 9 19.72 9.24 -2.66
N CYS A 10 19.26 7.98 -2.79
CA CYS A 10 18.82 7.15 -1.68
C CYS A 10 19.84 6.08 -1.27
N ILE A 11 21.06 6.08 -1.83
CA ILE A 11 22.04 5.03 -1.62
C ILE A 11 23.38 5.63 -1.18
N LYS A 12 23.93 5.07 -0.09
CA LYS A 12 25.30 5.34 0.39
C LYS A 12 26.17 4.11 0.16
N VAL A 13 27.33 4.28 -0.46
CA VAL A 13 28.33 3.22 -0.59
C VAL A 13 29.20 3.18 0.66
N SER A 14 29.45 1.99 1.19
CA SER A 14 30.32 1.76 2.36
C SER A 14 31.22 0.58 2.15
N GLY A 15 32.47 0.69 2.60
CA GLY A 15 33.39 -0.46 2.69
C GLY A 15 32.96 -1.39 3.83
N ILE A 16 32.91 -2.69 3.55
CA ILE A 16 32.56 -3.73 4.53
C ILE A 16 33.56 -4.90 4.48
N ILE A 17 33.59 -5.68 5.56
CA ILE A 17 34.21 -6.98 5.60
C ILE A 17 33.14 -8.04 5.41
N LYS A 18 33.25 -8.84 4.36
CA LYS A 18 32.30 -9.92 4.05
C LYS A 18 32.94 -11.27 4.36
N LEU A 19 32.19 -12.09 5.11
CA LEU A 19 32.52 -13.50 5.32
C LEU A 19 31.70 -14.35 4.36
N ASN A 20 32.33 -15.13 3.51
CA ASN A 20 31.65 -16.06 2.62
C ASN A 20 32.40 -17.41 2.63
N SER A 21 31.64 -18.46 2.99
CA SER A 21 32.16 -19.84 3.02
C SER A 21 33.51 -20.00 3.77
N GLY A 22 33.69 -19.26 4.89
CA GLY A 22 34.88 -19.30 5.74
C GLY A 22 36.04 -18.39 5.30
N SER A 23 35.87 -17.61 4.23
CA SER A 23 36.85 -16.65 3.73
C SER A 23 36.39 -15.22 3.96
N PHE A 24 37.30 -14.35 4.44
CA PHE A 24 37.04 -12.92 4.58
C PHE A 24 37.46 -12.15 3.34
N SER A 25 36.70 -11.18 2.92
CA SER A 25 37.04 -10.24 1.86
C SER A 25 36.60 -8.83 2.22
N ILE A 26 37.33 -7.83 1.73
CA ILE A 26 36.92 -6.42 1.81
C ILE A 26 36.20 -6.08 0.50
N CYS A 27 35.00 -5.56 0.59
CA CYS A 27 34.21 -5.14 -0.57
C CYS A 27 33.37 -3.91 -0.24
N GLU A 28 32.79 -3.32 -1.28
CA GLU A 28 31.77 -2.28 -1.13
C GLU A 28 30.39 -2.90 -0.96
N ASP A 29 29.54 -2.23 -0.18
CA ASP A 29 28.12 -2.53 -0.05
C ASP A 29 27.28 -1.26 -0.13
N TYR A 30 26.02 -1.43 -0.46
CA TYR A 30 25.08 -0.35 -0.68
C TYR A 30 24.10 -0.26 0.49
N LEU A 31 24.13 0.88 1.19
CA LEU A 31 23.24 1.16 2.31
C LEU A 31 22.13 2.09 1.85
N ILE A 32 20.89 1.79 2.21
CA ILE A 32 19.77 2.70 1.98
C ILE A 32 19.93 3.93 2.88
N ILE A 33 19.69 5.11 2.32
CA ILE A 33 19.68 6.36 3.09
C ILE A 33 18.33 6.50 3.78
N GLU A 34 18.37 6.66 5.10
CA GLU A 34 17.25 7.03 5.94
C GLU A 34 17.46 8.49 6.41
N GLN A 35 16.57 9.38 5.97
CA GLN A 35 16.62 10.79 6.30
C GLN A 35 15.49 11.15 7.27
N LYS A 36 15.83 11.97 8.27
CA LYS A 36 14.85 12.61 9.17
C LYS A 36 14.22 13.80 8.46
N ILE A 37 12.88 13.86 8.42
CA ILE A 37 12.11 14.99 7.89
C ILE A 37 11.11 15.43 8.95
N GLU A 38 11.14 16.71 9.32
CA GLU A 38 10.19 17.30 10.25
C GLU A 38 9.01 17.89 9.48
N LEU A 39 7.80 17.46 9.82
CA LEU A 39 6.56 18.00 9.27
C LEU A 39 5.93 18.96 10.27
N LYS A 40 5.61 20.17 9.80
CA LYS A 40 4.83 21.16 10.54
C LYS A 40 3.53 21.44 9.81
N ILE A 41 2.41 21.34 10.49
CA ILE A 41 1.07 21.52 9.93
C ILE A 41 0.44 22.76 10.56
N TYR A 42 0.10 23.72 9.71
CA TYR A 42 -0.54 24.97 10.10
C TYR A 42 -1.98 25.02 9.59
N GLN A 43 -2.84 25.68 10.35
CA GLN A 43 -4.19 26.07 9.92
C GLN A 43 -4.51 27.45 10.53
N ASN A 44 -4.94 28.40 9.72
CA ASN A 44 -5.19 29.79 10.12
C ASN A 44 -3.98 30.39 10.84
N ASP A 45 -2.79 30.26 10.25
CA ASP A 45 -1.49 30.73 10.77
C ASP A 45 -1.09 30.15 12.13
N LYS A 46 -1.78 29.12 12.63
CA LYS A 46 -1.46 28.43 13.89
C LYS A 46 -0.87 27.06 13.60
N LEU A 47 0.20 26.72 14.30
CA LEU A 47 0.75 25.35 14.31
C LEU A 47 -0.26 24.43 15.03
N VAL A 48 -0.86 23.49 14.27
CA VAL A 48 -1.88 22.57 14.79
C VAL A 48 -1.33 21.17 15.07
N ALA A 49 -0.30 20.74 14.34
CA ALA A 49 0.36 19.47 14.58
C ALA A 49 1.79 19.45 14.02
N THR A 50 2.57 18.49 14.51
CA THR A 50 3.90 18.17 14.00
C THR A 50 4.05 16.66 13.87
N ASN A 51 4.88 16.21 12.92
CA ASN A 51 5.30 14.80 12.81
C ASN A 51 6.76 14.72 12.39
N VAL A 52 7.37 13.58 12.57
CA VAL A 52 8.73 13.27 12.11
C VAL A 52 8.71 12.00 11.30
N PHE A 53 9.23 12.07 10.08
CA PHE A 53 9.45 10.89 9.25
C PHE A 53 10.92 10.48 9.31
N TYR A 54 11.16 9.18 9.30
CA TYR A 54 12.43 8.56 8.93
C TYR A 54 12.16 7.80 7.64
N CYS A 55 12.63 8.30 6.51
CA CYS A 55 12.22 7.83 5.19
C CYS A 55 13.34 7.95 4.16
N SER A 56 13.19 7.28 3.04
CA SER A 56 14.03 7.55 1.86
C SER A 56 13.68 8.92 1.27
N PRO A 57 14.66 9.79 0.96
CA PRO A 57 14.46 11.21 0.61
C PRO A 57 13.92 11.43 -0.82
N THR A 58 12.96 10.61 -1.24
CA THR A 58 12.26 10.72 -2.53
C THR A 58 10.76 10.83 -2.33
N TYR A 59 10.06 11.48 -3.25
CA TYR A 59 8.60 11.64 -3.22
C TYR A 59 8.10 12.21 -1.89
N ILE A 60 8.79 13.22 -1.35
CA ILE A 60 8.47 13.81 -0.04
C ILE A 60 7.12 14.50 -0.06
N LYS A 61 6.78 15.16 -1.18
CA LYS A 61 5.45 15.76 -1.36
C LYS A 61 4.36 14.71 -1.23
N GLU A 62 4.51 13.60 -1.93
CA GLU A 62 3.58 12.47 -1.89
C GLU A 62 3.55 11.85 -0.49
N LEU A 63 4.69 11.69 0.18
CA LEU A 63 4.76 11.18 1.56
C LEU A 63 3.92 12.04 2.50
N VAL A 64 4.11 13.36 2.46
CA VAL A 64 3.40 14.31 3.33
C VAL A 64 1.90 14.31 3.04
N VAL A 65 1.49 14.41 1.77
CA VAL A 65 0.08 14.39 1.38
C VAL A 65 -0.59 13.08 1.79
N GLY A 66 0.08 11.95 1.52
CA GLY A 66 -0.43 10.63 1.87
C GLY A 66 -0.54 10.41 3.37
N TYR A 67 0.41 10.90 4.16
CA TYR A 67 0.30 10.90 5.60
C TYR A 67 -0.96 11.65 6.08
N LEU A 68 -1.19 12.84 5.56
CA LEU A 68 -2.35 13.65 5.94
C LEU A 68 -3.69 12.95 5.60
N VAL A 69 -3.77 12.32 4.41
CA VAL A 69 -4.95 11.54 4.00
C VAL A 69 -5.10 10.27 4.84
N SER A 70 -4.01 9.52 5.04
CA SER A 70 -4.03 8.24 5.75
C SER A 70 -4.33 8.35 7.25
N PHE A 71 -4.14 9.53 7.84
CA PHE A 71 -4.51 9.86 9.22
C PHE A 71 -5.81 10.68 9.33
N ASP A 72 -6.57 10.81 8.22
CA ASP A 72 -7.85 11.54 8.17
C ASP A 72 -7.73 13.01 8.60
N ILE A 73 -6.55 13.62 8.40
CA ILE A 73 -6.30 15.04 8.65
C ILE A 73 -6.89 15.88 7.52
N ILE A 74 -6.82 15.37 6.28
CA ILE A 74 -7.43 15.92 5.07
C ILE A 74 -8.17 14.83 4.30
N SER A 75 -9.18 15.23 3.53
CA SER A 75 -9.90 14.31 2.64
C SER A 75 -9.19 14.08 1.32
N ASN A 76 -8.55 15.10 0.79
CA ASN A 76 -7.81 15.06 -0.49
C ASN A 76 -6.81 16.22 -0.58
N PHE A 77 -6.03 16.25 -1.67
CA PHE A 77 -4.99 17.25 -1.89
C PHE A 77 -5.52 18.70 -1.98
N ASP A 78 -6.77 18.91 -2.37
CA ASP A 78 -7.36 20.26 -2.50
C ASP A 78 -7.60 20.93 -1.12
N ASP A 79 -7.51 20.18 -0.02
CA ASP A 79 -7.57 20.70 1.34
C ASP A 79 -6.24 21.36 1.80
N ILE A 80 -5.19 21.28 0.99
CA ILE A 80 -3.89 21.89 1.23
C ILE A 80 -3.82 23.23 0.48
N LYS A 81 -3.71 24.33 1.23
CA LYS A 81 -3.51 25.68 0.67
C LYS A 81 -2.08 25.87 0.18
N LYS A 82 -1.10 25.40 0.95
CA LYS A 82 0.32 25.49 0.61
C LYS A 82 1.11 24.31 1.17
N LEU A 83 2.05 23.80 0.38
CA LEU A 83 3.04 22.83 0.81
C LEU A 83 4.40 23.26 0.32
N SER A 84 5.36 23.36 1.24
CA SER A 84 6.76 23.67 0.95
C SER A 84 7.69 22.65 1.59
N ILE A 85 8.78 22.34 0.91
CA ILE A 85 9.81 21.41 1.35
C ILE A 85 11.13 22.17 1.28
N SER A 86 11.96 22.11 2.33
CA SER A 86 13.29 22.72 2.36
C SER A 86 14.22 22.09 1.29
N GLU A 87 15.21 22.85 0.82
CA GLU A 87 16.14 22.38 -0.22
C GLU A 87 16.93 21.14 0.22
N ASP A 88 17.31 21.08 1.51
CA ASP A 88 18.00 19.93 2.11
C ASP A 88 17.06 18.78 2.45
N LYS A 89 15.75 18.94 2.17
CA LYS A 89 14.69 17.95 2.44
C LYS A 89 14.58 17.57 3.93
N SER A 90 15.00 18.41 4.85
CA SER A 90 14.92 18.14 6.31
C SER A 90 13.59 18.59 6.93
N GLU A 91 12.88 19.51 6.26
CA GLU A 91 11.63 20.07 6.76
C GLU A 91 10.56 20.12 5.66
N ALA A 92 9.32 19.84 6.06
CA ALA A 92 8.13 20.07 5.25
C ALA A 92 7.11 20.91 6.05
N ILE A 93 6.56 21.93 5.41
CA ILE A 93 5.57 22.83 6.01
C ILE A 93 4.30 22.76 5.16
N VAL A 94 3.18 22.44 5.82
CA VAL A 94 1.85 22.40 5.23
C VAL A 94 0.98 23.47 5.86
N GLU A 95 0.29 24.25 5.05
CA GLU A 95 -0.81 25.13 5.44
C GLU A 95 -2.12 24.53 4.92
N LEU A 96 -3.03 24.18 5.81
CA LEU A 96 -4.34 23.63 5.48
C LEU A 96 -5.31 24.76 5.11
N SER A 97 -6.28 24.44 4.28
CA SER A 97 -7.41 25.32 3.98
C SER A 97 -8.23 25.60 5.24
N GLU A 98 -8.92 26.73 5.30
CA GLU A 98 -9.74 27.13 6.46
C GLU A 98 -10.84 26.08 6.76
N ASN A 99 -11.47 25.58 5.71
CA ASN A 99 -12.51 24.55 5.79
C ASN A 99 -12.00 23.26 5.16
N VAL A 100 -11.29 22.42 5.96
CA VAL A 100 -10.98 21.05 5.55
C VAL A 100 -12.29 20.32 5.37
N ARG A 101 -12.53 19.80 4.17
CA ARG A 101 -13.77 19.09 3.84
C ARG A 101 -13.80 17.78 4.64
N LYS A 102 -14.91 17.53 5.35
CA LYS A 102 -15.18 16.18 5.85
C LYS A 102 -15.40 15.27 4.64
N LYS A 103 -14.84 14.06 4.70
CA LYS A 103 -15.10 13.02 3.71
C LYS A 103 -16.61 12.88 3.57
N ILE A 104 -17.14 13.22 2.40
CA ILE A 104 -18.52 12.90 2.07
C ILE A 104 -18.50 11.41 1.76
N ASP A 105 -19.32 10.62 2.45
CA ASP A 105 -19.55 9.23 2.04
C ASP A 105 -20.00 9.28 0.58
N ASP A 106 -19.13 8.75 -0.28
CA ASP A 106 -19.30 8.84 -1.71
C ASP A 106 -20.61 8.18 -2.13
N LEU A 107 -21.26 8.82 -3.09
CA LEU A 107 -22.34 8.27 -3.87
C LEU A 107 -22.11 6.78 -4.16
N GLU A 108 -23.15 5.98 -4.01
CA GLU A 108 -23.16 4.55 -4.33
C GLU A 108 -22.53 4.34 -5.70
N ASP A 109 -21.32 3.78 -5.71
CA ASP A 109 -20.65 3.37 -6.94
C ASP A 109 -20.96 1.89 -7.14
N ASP A 110 -21.98 1.60 -7.91
CA ASP A 110 -22.47 0.26 -8.21
C ASP A 110 -21.52 -0.56 -9.14
N ASN A 111 -20.44 0.05 -9.62
CA ASN A 111 -19.52 -0.62 -10.53
C ASN A 111 -18.60 -1.59 -9.77
N ILE A 112 -18.76 -2.87 -10.02
CA ILE A 112 -17.85 -3.92 -9.49
C ILE A 112 -16.65 -4.05 -10.43
N ARG A 113 -15.43 -3.85 -9.89
CA ARG A 113 -14.17 -4.04 -10.61
C ARG A 113 -13.76 -5.50 -10.54
N PHE A 114 -13.44 -6.10 -11.68
CA PHE A 114 -12.98 -7.49 -11.73
C PHE A 114 -11.47 -7.54 -11.99
N PHE A 115 -10.71 -8.07 -11.03
CA PHE A 115 -9.25 -8.26 -11.16
C PHE A 115 -8.93 -9.69 -11.53
N ASN A 116 -8.44 -9.89 -12.75
CA ASN A 116 -8.04 -11.20 -13.24
C ASN A 116 -6.83 -11.73 -12.42
N PRO A 117 -6.85 -12.98 -11.94
CA PRO A 117 -5.74 -13.57 -11.20
C PRO A 117 -4.38 -13.52 -11.93
N ASN A 118 -4.33 -13.68 -13.25
CA ASN A 118 -3.09 -13.58 -14.01
C ASN A 118 -2.51 -12.16 -13.94
N LEU A 119 -3.35 -11.12 -14.06
CA LEU A 119 -2.92 -9.74 -13.89
C LEU A 119 -2.35 -9.50 -12.49
N ILE A 120 -2.95 -10.09 -11.44
CA ILE A 120 -2.46 -9.98 -10.07
C ILE A 120 -1.06 -10.61 -9.94
N PHE A 121 -0.85 -11.81 -10.52
CA PHE A 121 0.48 -12.47 -10.50
C PHE A 121 1.54 -11.67 -11.25
N GLU A 122 1.22 -11.23 -12.46
CA GLU A 122 2.13 -10.40 -13.28
C GLU A 122 2.46 -9.08 -12.59
N SER A 123 1.46 -8.42 -11.99
CA SER A 123 1.64 -7.18 -11.26
C SER A 123 2.50 -7.36 -10.01
N MET A 124 2.36 -8.49 -9.29
CA MET A 124 3.24 -8.80 -8.16
C MET A 124 4.69 -8.99 -8.60
N GLN A 125 4.93 -9.69 -9.71
CA GLN A 125 6.28 -9.85 -10.26
C GLN A 125 6.87 -8.51 -10.71
N LYS A 126 6.08 -7.67 -11.40
CA LYS A 126 6.49 -6.32 -11.78
C LYS A 126 6.80 -5.47 -10.56
N ASN A 127 5.97 -5.50 -9.52
CA ASN A 127 6.20 -4.75 -8.30
C ASN A 127 7.51 -5.14 -7.60
N LEU A 128 7.85 -6.42 -7.58
CA LEU A 128 9.10 -6.90 -7.00
C LEU A 128 10.32 -6.55 -7.86
N SER A 129 10.22 -6.65 -9.18
CA SER A 129 11.30 -6.30 -10.10
C SER A 129 11.51 -4.79 -10.23
N TYR A 130 10.48 -4.01 -9.96
CA TYR A 130 10.51 -2.55 -9.98
C TYR A 130 11.32 -1.96 -8.83
N SER A 131 11.49 -2.72 -7.76
CA SER A 131 12.16 -2.31 -6.53
C SER A 131 13.69 -2.23 -6.71
N LYS A 132 14.16 -1.10 -7.25
CA LYS A 132 15.59 -0.85 -7.48
C LYS A 132 16.36 -0.62 -6.19
N LEU A 133 15.77 0.08 -5.23
CA LEU A 133 16.39 0.29 -3.92
C LEU A 133 16.54 -1.04 -3.18
N PHE A 134 15.48 -1.88 -3.17
CA PHE A 134 15.56 -3.20 -2.55
C PHE A 134 16.58 -4.09 -3.25
N SER A 135 16.62 -4.12 -4.58
CA SER A 135 17.54 -4.99 -5.33
C SER A 135 19.02 -4.63 -5.08
N LYS A 136 19.32 -3.35 -4.81
CA LYS A 136 20.67 -2.88 -4.52
C LYS A 136 21.04 -3.00 -3.04
N THR A 137 20.11 -2.69 -2.13
CA THR A 137 20.40 -2.52 -0.70
C THR A 137 19.79 -3.59 0.21
N GLY A 138 18.77 -4.33 -0.27
CA GLY A 138 17.98 -5.24 0.57
C GLY A 138 17.11 -4.56 1.63
N GLY A 139 17.17 -3.22 1.75
CA GLY A 139 16.61 -2.44 2.87
C GLY A 139 15.31 -1.68 2.56
N ALA A 140 14.69 -1.86 1.39
CA ALA A 140 13.48 -1.12 1.01
C ALA A 140 12.23 -1.98 0.95
N HIS A 141 11.08 -1.31 1.06
CA HIS A 141 9.76 -1.85 0.76
C HIS A 141 9.22 -1.19 -0.50
N CYS A 142 8.49 -1.96 -1.32
CA CYS A 142 7.87 -1.48 -2.54
C CYS A 142 6.35 -1.69 -2.47
N ILE A 143 5.60 -0.63 -2.73
CA ILE A 143 4.14 -0.66 -2.83
C ILE A 143 3.75 -0.04 -4.15
N GLY A 144 3.04 -0.80 -4.97
CA GLY A 144 2.53 -0.37 -6.25
C GLY A 144 1.01 -0.35 -6.29
N PHE A 145 0.47 0.12 -7.41
CA PHE A 145 -0.95 0.03 -7.70
C PHE A 145 -1.19 -0.35 -9.16
N LEU A 146 -2.34 -0.93 -9.38
CA LEU A 146 -2.84 -1.38 -10.67
C LEU A 146 -4.33 -1.04 -10.81
N ASP A 147 -4.77 -0.89 -12.05
CA ASP A 147 -6.19 -0.92 -12.40
C ASP A 147 -6.59 -2.34 -12.87
N THR A 148 -7.77 -2.49 -13.44
CA THR A 148 -8.26 -3.79 -13.95
C THR A 148 -7.55 -4.26 -15.23
N ASN A 149 -6.71 -3.43 -15.84
CA ASN A 149 -6.04 -3.69 -17.11
C ASN A 149 -4.52 -3.84 -16.97
N SER A 150 -3.90 -3.07 -16.07
CA SER A 150 -2.44 -3.00 -16.02
C SER A 150 -1.89 -2.58 -14.66
N TYR A 151 -0.65 -2.99 -14.40
CA TYR A 151 0.18 -2.42 -13.34
C TYR A 151 0.62 -1.01 -13.76
N ILE A 152 0.42 -0.01 -12.86
CA ILE A 152 0.60 1.40 -13.22
C ILE A 152 1.93 1.94 -12.69
N LYS A 153 2.16 1.92 -11.36
CA LYS A 153 3.31 2.57 -10.73
C LYS A 153 3.60 1.99 -9.34
N ALA A 154 4.84 2.18 -8.86
CA ALA A 154 5.23 1.85 -7.49
C ALA A 154 6.01 2.97 -6.81
N PHE A 155 6.04 2.88 -5.49
CA PHE A 155 6.82 3.73 -4.59
C PHE A 155 7.65 2.86 -3.65
N GLU A 156 8.88 3.29 -3.42
CA GLU A 156 9.80 2.63 -2.51
C GLU A 156 10.12 3.53 -1.32
N ASP A 157 10.31 2.89 -0.18
CA ASP A 157 10.82 3.53 1.02
C ASP A 157 11.50 2.49 1.93
N VAL A 158 12.40 2.95 2.83
CA VAL A 158 12.94 2.14 3.92
C VAL A 158 11.84 1.62 4.83
N GLY A 159 10.77 2.40 5.03
CA GLY A 159 9.59 2.07 5.80
C GLY A 159 8.37 1.71 4.94
N ARG A 160 7.76 0.52 5.16
CA ARG A 160 6.56 0.12 4.40
C ARG A 160 5.38 1.09 4.56
N HIS A 161 5.25 1.74 5.72
CA HIS A 161 4.21 2.74 5.98
C HIS A 161 4.44 4.00 5.15
N ASN A 162 5.70 4.45 5.05
CA ASN A 162 6.06 5.58 4.20
C ASN A 162 5.84 5.27 2.72
N ALA A 163 6.19 4.06 2.26
CA ALA A 163 5.93 3.65 0.89
C ALA A 163 4.43 3.68 0.55
N LEU A 164 3.56 3.28 1.50
CA LEU A 164 2.10 3.38 1.35
C LEU A 164 1.64 4.83 1.34
N ASP A 165 2.14 5.67 2.23
CA ASP A 165 1.81 7.10 2.25
C ASP A 165 2.23 7.77 0.95
N LYS A 166 3.42 7.48 0.39
CA LYS A 166 3.83 7.97 -0.93
C LYS A 166 2.82 7.61 -2.02
N LEU A 167 2.33 6.37 -2.03
CA LEU A 167 1.30 5.93 -2.97
C LEU A 167 -0.02 6.65 -2.76
N ILE A 168 -0.52 6.71 -1.52
CA ILE A 168 -1.77 7.42 -1.16
C ILE A 168 -1.70 8.89 -1.56
N GLY A 169 -0.58 9.56 -1.27
CA GLY A 169 -0.37 10.94 -1.69
C GLY A 169 -0.37 11.12 -3.19
N HIS A 170 0.26 10.19 -3.93
CA HIS A 170 0.25 10.23 -5.38
C HIS A 170 -1.17 10.11 -5.97
N ILE A 171 -1.96 9.14 -5.51
CA ILE A 171 -3.34 8.99 -6.01
C ILE A 171 -4.20 10.20 -5.65
N SER A 172 -4.00 10.81 -4.48
CA SER A 172 -4.70 12.03 -4.07
C SER A 172 -4.31 13.24 -4.93
N ILE A 173 -3.00 13.46 -5.17
CA ILE A 173 -2.49 14.55 -6.01
C ILE A 173 -2.98 14.40 -7.46
N MET A 174 -2.97 13.18 -7.98
CA MET A 174 -3.40 12.88 -9.35
C MET A 174 -4.90 12.72 -9.50
N LYS A 175 -5.67 12.87 -8.41
CA LYS A 175 -7.14 12.72 -8.37
C LYS A 175 -7.62 11.38 -8.94
N ILE A 176 -6.86 10.32 -8.68
CA ILE A 176 -7.23 8.95 -9.06
C ILE A 176 -8.28 8.47 -8.06
N ASN A 177 -9.40 7.92 -8.55
CA ASN A 177 -10.41 7.34 -7.68
C ASN A 177 -9.84 6.07 -7.00
N PRO A 178 -9.72 6.03 -5.66
CA PRO A 178 -9.13 4.90 -4.95
C PRO A 178 -9.95 3.60 -5.05
N LYS A 179 -11.22 3.67 -5.44
CA LYS A 179 -12.06 2.49 -5.68
C LYS A 179 -11.74 1.79 -7.01
N ASP A 180 -11.14 2.51 -7.98
CA ASP A 180 -10.82 1.97 -9.31
C ASP A 180 -9.49 1.21 -9.36
N ILE A 181 -8.73 1.26 -8.29
CA ILE A 181 -7.41 0.65 -8.21
C ILE A 181 -7.33 -0.42 -7.13
N ALA A 182 -6.35 -1.31 -7.30
CA ALA A 182 -5.85 -2.17 -6.23
C ALA A 182 -4.43 -1.77 -5.85
N ILE A 183 -4.11 -1.77 -4.56
CA ILE A 183 -2.73 -1.69 -4.13
C ILE A 183 -2.09 -3.08 -4.09
N ILE A 184 -0.78 -3.13 -4.36
CA ILE A 184 0.00 -4.34 -4.33
C ILE A 184 1.27 -4.12 -3.50
N THR A 185 1.50 -4.96 -2.49
CA THR A 185 2.59 -4.79 -1.54
C THR A 185 3.43 -6.05 -1.37
N SER A 186 4.74 -5.87 -1.24
CA SER A 186 5.66 -6.97 -0.89
C SER A 186 5.61 -7.36 0.59
N GLY A 187 5.19 -6.45 1.46
CA GLY A 187 5.19 -6.59 2.92
C GLY A 187 3.92 -7.20 3.48
N ARG A 188 3.93 -7.50 4.79
CA ARG A 188 2.74 -7.92 5.53
C ARG A 188 1.74 -6.76 5.62
N LEU A 189 0.45 -7.09 5.56
CA LEU A 189 -0.61 -6.13 5.88
C LEU A 189 -0.88 -6.16 7.39
N SER A 190 -0.46 -5.09 8.08
CA SER A 190 -0.78 -4.88 9.51
C SER A 190 -2.06 -4.06 9.68
N GLN A 191 -2.55 -3.97 10.91
CA GLN A 191 -3.69 -3.13 11.27
C GLN A 191 -3.51 -1.68 10.77
N ASP A 192 -2.35 -1.08 11.04
CA ASP A 192 -2.07 0.32 10.67
C ASP A 192 -2.08 0.52 9.15
N MET A 193 -1.55 -0.46 8.40
CA MET A 193 -1.58 -0.43 6.93
C MET A 193 -3.02 -0.52 6.40
N ALA A 194 -3.86 -1.37 7.03
CA ALA A 194 -5.27 -1.49 6.66
C ALA A 194 -6.03 -0.19 6.96
N LEU A 195 -5.83 0.43 8.13
CA LEU A 195 -6.45 1.71 8.49
C LEU A 195 -6.07 2.84 7.51
N LYS A 196 -4.80 2.92 7.10
CA LYS A 196 -4.37 3.87 6.07
C LYS A 196 -5.11 3.68 4.75
N CYS A 197 -5.31 2.43 4.32
CA CYS A 197 -6.07 2.12 3.10
C CYS A 197 -7.55 2.52 3.24
N ILE A 198 -8.17 2.23 4.39
CA ILE A 198 -9.55 2.60 4.71
C ILE A 198 -9.72 4.12 4.65
N ASN A 199 -8.86 4.85 5.35
CA ASN A 199 -8.88 6.31 5.36
C ASN A 199 -8.64 6.93 3.98
N ALA A 200 -7.85 6.27 3.14
CA ALA A 200 -7.64 6.69 1.76
C ALA A 200 -8.77 6.28 0.78
N GLY A 201 -9.76 5.50 1.24
CA GLY A 201 -10.86 5.01 0.39
C GLY A 201 -10.48 3.84 -0.54
N ILE A 202 -9.33 3.21 -0.33
CA ILE A 202 -8.85 2.06 -1.11
C ILE A 202 -9.68 0.83 -0.74
N LYS A 203 -10.23 0.14 -1.75
CA LYS A 203 -11.14 -1.00 -1.56
C LYS A 203 -10.58 -2.35 -2.03
N THR A 204 -9.33 -2.38 -2.52
CA THR A 204 -8.70 -3.62 -3.02
C THR A 204 -7.24 -3.68 -2.63
N ILE A 205 -6.83 -4.76 -1.97
CA ILE A 205 -5.47 -4.94 -1.45
C ILE A 205 -4.94 -6.33 -1.82
N PHE A 206 -3.78 -6.37 -2.48
CA PHE A 206 -3.02 -7.58 -2.79
C PHE A 206 -1.68 -7.57 -2.06
N THR A 207 -1.38 -8.59 -1.30
CA THR A 207 -0.10 -8.70 -0.60
C THR A 207 0.63 -10.01 -0.91
N LYS A 208 1.97 -9.93 -1.08
CA LYS A 208 2.83 -11.11 -1.20
C LYS A 208 2.89 -11.92 0.10
N SER A 209 2.69 -11.25 1.22
CA SER A 209 2.78 -11.81 2.58
C SER A 209 1.39 -12.07 3.19
N ALA A 210 1.37 -12.34 4.50
CA ALA A 210 0.13 -12.55 5.25
C ALA A 210 -0.48 -11.22 5.73
N PRO A 211 -1.80 -11.09 5.78
CA PRO A 211 -2.46 -10.12 6.64
C PRO A 211 -2.39 -10.58 8.10
N THR A 212 -2.45 -9.63 9.03
CA THR A 212 -2.71 -9.93 10.44
C THR A 212 -4.21 -10.13 10.68
N SER A 213 -4.59 -10.76 11.81
CA SER A 213 -6.00 -10.94 12.16
C SER A 213 -6.75 -9.61 12.27
N MET A 214 -6.14 -8.60 12.87
CA MET A 214 -6.74 -7.27 12.97
C MET A 214 -6.93 -6.60 11.61
N ALA A 215 -5.95 -6.71 10.71
CA ALA A 215 -6.07 -6.20 9.35
C ALA A 215 -7.19 -6.93 8.58
N PHE A 216 -7.33 -8.25 8.75
CA PHE A 216 -8.42 -9.02 8.15
C PHE A 216 -9.79 -8.53 8.63
N GLU A 217 -10.00 -8.38 9.95
CA GLU A 217 -11.29 -7.92 10.49
C GLU A 217 -11.64 -6.50 10.02
N LEU A 218 -10.67 -5.59 9.97
CA LEU A 218 -10.87 -4.24 9.43
C LEU A 218 -11.24 -4.26 7.95
N CYS A 219 -10.52 -5.02 7.13
CA CYS A 219 -10.83 -5.14 5.70
C CYS A 219 -12.22 -5.75 5.47
N LYS A 220 -12.62 -6.72 6.31
CA LYS A 220 -13.94 -7.32 6.26
C LYS A 220 -15.04 -6.32 6.61
N ALA A 221 -14.86 -5.56 7.69
CA ALA A 221 -15.81 -4.55 8.14
C ALA A 221 -16.01 -3.42 7.12
N ASP A 222 -14.91 -2.99 6.46
CA ASP A 222 -14.92 -1.91 5.46
C ASP A 222 -15.13 -2.40 4.02
N GLN A 223 -15.57 -3.66 3.83
CA GLN A 223 -15.87 -4.23 2.51
C GLN A 223 -14.68 -4.20 1.53
N ILE A 224 -13.45 -4.33 2.03
CA ILE A 224 -12.23 -4.35 1.22
C ILE A 224 -11.98 -5.76 0.70
N THR A 225 -11.72 -5.90 -0.60
CA THR A 225 -11.22 -7.16 -1.18
C THR A 225 -9.77 -7.35 -0.77
N LEU A 226 -9.51 -8.42 -0.01
CA LEU A 226 -8.20 -8.74 0.54
C LEU A 226 -7.67 -10.07 0.01
N VAL A 227 -6.55 -10.02 -0.68
CA VAL A 227 -5.83 -11.19 -1.20
C VAL A 227 -4.41 -11.20 -0.64
N GLY A 228 -4.02 -12.32 -0.05
CA GLY A 228 -2.68 -12.52 0.50
C GLY A 228 -1.93 -13.67 -0.16
N PHE A 229 -0.66 -13.82 0.20
CA PHE A 229 0.23 -14.86 -0.31
C PHE A 229 0.29 -14.93 -1.84
N VAL A 230 0.21 -13.76 -2.52
CA VAL A 230 0.34 -13.69 -3.97
C VAL A 230 1.76 -14.06 -4.37
N ARG A 231 1.93 -15.28 -4.88
CA ARG A 231 3.24 -15.85 -5.26
C ARG A 231 3.09 -16.77 -6.46
N ASN A 232 3.88 -16.54 -7.50
CA ASN A 232 3.89 -17.35 -8.73
C ASN A 232 2.48 -17.55 -9.30
N SER A 233 1.86 -18.70 -9.04
CA SER A 233 0.53 -19.08 -9.54
C SER A 233 -0.47 -19.41 -8.41
N ARG A 234 -0.21 -18.93 -7.19
CA ARG A 234 -1.13 -19.12 -6.05
C ARG A 234 -1.40 -17.81 -5.33
N LEU A 235 -2.60 -17.69 -4.79
CA LEU A 235 -3.04 -16.62 -3.91
C LEU A 235 -4.09 -17.13 -2.93
N ASN A 236 -4.29 -16.41 -1.83
CA ASN A 236 -5.35 -16.69 -0.87
C ASN A 236 -6.31 -15.52 -0.85
N ILE A 237 -7.58 -15.75 -1.16
CA ILE A 237 -8.64 -14.74 -1.05
C ILE A 237 -9.16 -14.82 0.38
N TYR A 238 -8.94 -13.77 1.17
CA TYR A 238 -9.41 -13.65 2.55
C TYR A 238 -10.80 -13.04 2.63
N ASN A 239 -11.06 -12.07 1.75
CA ASN A 239 -12.33 -11.36 1.65
C ASN A 239 -12.53 -10.88 0.22
N GLN A 240 -13.77 -10.93 -0.29
CA GLN A 240 -14.21 -10.20 -1.47
C GLN A 240 -15.22 -9.14 -1.02
N GLY A 241 -14.84 -7.89 -1.14
CA GLY A 241 -15.65 -6.75 -0.76
C GLY A 241 -16.74 -6.41 -1.79
N ALA A 242 -17.46 -5.32 -1.56
CA ALA A 242 -18.53 -4.88 -2.43
C ALA A 242 -18.04 -4.30 -3.78
N TYR A 243 -16.84 -3.70 -3.79
CA TYR A 243 -16.34 -2.89 -4.92
C TYR A 243 -15.48 -3.65 -5.92
N SER A 244 -14.98 -4.85 -5.55
CA SER A 244 -14.13 -5.63 -6.45
C SER A 244 -14.25 -7.13 -6.20
N LYS A 245 -14.06 -7.92 -7.25
CA LYS A 245 -14.10 -9.38 -7.25
C LYS A 245 -12.86 -9.95 -7.94
N ILE A 246 -12.42 -11.11 -7.48
CA ILE A 246 -11.32 -11.91 -8.06
C ILE A 246 -11.87 -13.15 -8.74
N ILE A 247 -12.90 -13.76 -8.16
CA ILE A 247 -13.61 -14.91 -8.67
C ILE A 247 -15.11 -14.61 -8.73
N ASN A 248 -15.80 -15.18 -9.71
CA ASN A 248 -17.25 -15.07 -9.82
C ASN A 248 -17.96 -16.10 -8.92
N GLU A 249 -19.26 -15.94 -8.77
CA GLU A 249 -20.09 -16.82 -7.92
C GLU A 249 -20.08 -18.27 -8.40
N ASP A 250 -20.15 -18.51 -9.72
CA ASP A 250 -20.12 -19.85 -10.30
C ASP A 250 -18.84 -20.61 -9.93
N ALA A 251 -17.68 -19.94 -9.95
CA ALA A 251 -16.42 -20.53 -9.55
C ALA A 251 -16.38 -20.86 -8.05
N ILE A 252 -17.04 -20.07 -7.20
CA ILE A 252 -17.18 -20.34 -5.77
C ILE A 252 -18.05 -21.58 -5.55
N GLU A 253 -19.20 -21.65 -6.20
CA GLU A 253 -20.11 -22.82 -6.11
C GLU A 253 -19.43 -24.11 -6.57
N MET A 254 -18.67 -24.05 -7.67
CA MET A 254 -17.90 -25.17 -8.19
C MET A 254 -16.90 -25.72 -7.16
N VAL A 255 -16.13 -24.84 -6.51
CA VAL A 255 -15.17 -25.20 -5.45
C VAL A 255 -15.87 -25.89 -4.28
N PHE A 256 -17.08 -25.44 -3.88
CA PHE A 256 -17.84 -26.06 -2.79
C PHE A 256 -18.44 -27.40 -3.18
N SER A 257 -18.87 -27.57 -4.43
CA SER A 257 -19.41 -28.84 -4.92
C SER A 257 -18.32 -29.94 -5.05
N GLU A 258 -17.11 -29.57 -5.40
CA GLU A 258 -15.98 -30.50 -5.52
C GLU A 258 -15.34 -30.83 -4.16
N ALA A 259 -15.40 -29.93 -3.18
CA ALA A 259 -14.89 -30.18 -1.85
C ALA A 259 -15.80 -31.19 -1.11
N LYS A 260 -15.39 -32.44 -1.03
CA LYS A 260 -16.00 -33.45 -0.13
C LYS A 260 -15.76 -33.05 1.33
N ILE A 261 -16.50 -32.05 1.80
CA ILE A 261 -16.27 -31.46 3.13
C ILE A 261 -17.15 -32.25 4.13
N ASP A 262 -16.52 -32.83 5.15
CA ASP A 262 -17.23 -33.41 6.29
C ASP A 262 -18.01 -32.32 7.05
N THR A 263 -19.34 -32.35 6.89
CA THR A 263 -20.28 -31.37 7.43
C THR A 263 -20.33 -31.30 8.96
N LYS A 264 -19.75 -32.31 9.66
CA LYS A 264 -19.70 -32.39 11.11
C LYS A 264 -18.47 -31.68 11.73
N ASN A 265 -17.51 -31.25 10.91
CA ASN A 265 -16.27 -30.65 11.39
C ASN A 265 -16.44 -29.14 11.64
N ARG A 266 -15.87 -28.62 12.77
CA ARG A 266 -15.82 -27.20 13.09
C ARG A 266 -15.22 -26.34 11.94
N ARG A 267 -14.28 -26.90 11.17
CA ARG A 267 -13.70 -26.27 9.97
C ARG A 267 -14.72 -26.04 8.86
N TYR A 268 -15.71 -26.92 8.70
CA TYR A 268 -16.79 -26.74 7.72
C TYR A 268 -17.62 -25.50 8.01
N LYS A 269 -17.98 -25.25 9.28
CA LYS A 269 -18.76 -24.06 9.66
C LYS A 269 -18.02 -22.77 9.29
N VAL A 270 -16.72 -22.70 9.58
CA VAL A 270 -15.87 -21.56 9.20
C VAL A 270 -15.84 -21.38 7.68
N LEU A 271 -15.65 -22.46 6.91
CA LEU A 271 -15.63 -22.39 5.44
C LEU A 271 -16.98 -21.98 4.87
N LYS A 272 -18.09 -22.51 5.42
CA LYS A 272 -19.45 -22.14 5.00
C LYS A 272 -19.76 -20.66 5.31
N ASP A 273 -19.39 -20.19 6.49
CA ASP A 273 -19.59 -18.78 6.86
C ASP A 273 -18.75 -17.86 5.98
N THR A 274 -17.54 -18.26 5.59
CA THR A 274 -16.67 -17.52 4.65
C THR A 274 -17.29 -17.51 3.25
N ALA A 275 -17.83 -18.62 2.78
CA ALA A 275 -18.48 -18.68 1.46
C ALA A 275 -19.75 -17.84 1.37
N ILE A 276 -20.61 -17.89 2.39
CA ILE A 276 -21.81 -17.05 2.49
C ILE A 276 -21.42 -15.56 2.46
N PHE A 277 -20.27 -15.22 3.06
CA PHE A 277 -19.76 -13.85 3.06
C PHE A 277 -19.18 -13.43 1.70
N LEU A 278 -18.58 -14.36 0.95
CA LEU A 278 -18.08 -14.11 -0.41
C LEU A 278 -19.21 -13.91 -1.43
N ASN A 279 -20.44 -14.38 -1.10
CA ASN A 279 -21.65 -14.29 -1.94
C ASN A 279 -22.57 -13.09 -1.55
N ARG A 280 -22.19 -12.28 -0.60
CA ARG A 280 -22.88 -11.03 -0.23
C ARG A 280 -22.03 -9.84 -0.64
#